data_84a4c5c0d6fc8bcf64169a4ece8416d3
#
_entry.id   84a4c5c0d6fc8bcf64169a4ece8416d3
#
_cell.length_a   1.000
_cell.length_b   1.000
_cell.length_c   1.000
_cell.angle_alpha   90.00
_cell.angle_beta   90.00
_cell.angle_gamma   90.00
#
_symmetry.space_group_name_H-M   'P 1'
#
loop_
_entity.id
_entity.type
_entity.pdbx_description
1 polymer ?
#
loop_
_entity_poly.entity_id
_entity_poly.type
_entity_poly.pdbx_seq_one_letter_code
_entity_poly.pdbx_strand_id
1 'polypeptide(L)'
;MISVVLRAKNEAFWMDRCLTALRNQRVSDIDIILVDNESTDETVLIAKAYGVNVCSISRDDFSYGRALNVGIDAARHDVVALLSSHCVPIDELWADYLLAHLGNEGDQDVCGVYGRQEPMPDTSAVDRRDLWTTFRDERVRQRRDYFFHNANSGIRKSIWKDEPFDEEIRGVEDREWGKRMIRLGHEIVYEPHLRVYHQHGIHQGRDEGRAKRVAEVIDYIRTSVP
;
A
#
# COMPACT_ATOMS: atom_id res chain seq x y z
N MET A 1 -12.19 11.19 -7.67
CA MET A 1 -11.82 11.60 -6.28
C MET A 1 -11.24 10.39 -5.58
N ILE A 2 -10.07 10.54 -4.93
CA ILE A 2 -9.34 9.47 -4.27
C ILE A 2 -8.62 10.01 -3.03
N SER A 3 -8.53 9.24 -1.95
CA SER A 3 -7.62 9.52 -0.84
C SER A 3 -6.37 8.64 -0.96
N VAL A 4 -5.22 9.16 -0.56
CA VAL A 4 -3.94 8.43 -0.53
C VAL A 4 -3.40 8.44 0.88
N VAL A 5 -3.25 7.26 1.47
CA VAL A 5 -2.64 7.05 2.78
C VAL A 5 -1.17 6.71 2.59
N LEU A 6 -0.30 7.60 3.07
CA LEU A 6 1.15 7.39 3.14
C LEU A 6 1.54 6.96 4.54
N ARG A 7 2.37 5.93 4.66
CA ARG A 7 3.01 5.56 5.92
C ARG A 7 4.47 5.92 5.86
N ALA A 8 4.98 6.61 6.88
CA ALA A 8 6.38 6.99 6.93
C ALA A 8 6.99 6.91 8.32
N LYS A 9 8.30 6.66 8.32
CA LYS A 9 9.22 6.87 9.44
C LYS A 9 10.59 7.20 8.89
N ASN A 10 11.02 8.46 9.06
CA ASN A 10 12.32 8.94 8.57
C ASN A 10 12.49 8.74 7.06
N GLU A 11 11.55 9.25 6.29
CA GLU A 11 11.47 9.10 4.83
C GLU A 11 11.62 10.45 4.10
N ALA A 12 12.30 11.44 4.71
CA ALA A 12 12.44 12.79 4.16
C ALA A 12 12.96 12.78 2.71
N PHE A 13 13.93 11.91 2.40
CA PHE A 13 14.50 11.79 1.06
C PHE A 13 13.48 11.39 0.00
N TRP A 14 12.51 10.53 0.35
CA TRP A 14 11.50 10.03 -0.58
C TRP A 14 10.23 10.86 -0.57
N MET A 15 9.91 11.49 0.55
CA MET A 15 8.65 12.21 0.77
C MET A 15 8.39 13.28 -0.29
N ASP A 16 9.38 14.11 -0.60
CA ASP A 16 9.26 15.16 -1.63
C ASP A 16 8.98 14.56 -3.01
N ARG A 17 9.68 13.50 -3.39
CA ARG A 17 9.51 12.80 -4.68
C ARG A 17 8.13 12.16 -4.80
N CYS A 18 7.70 11.48 -3.75
CA CYS A 18 6.39 10.84 -3.70
C CYS A 18 5.27 11.88 -3.82
N LEU A 19 5.33 12.95 -3.03
CA LEU A 19 4.31 13.99 -3.04
C LEU A 19 4.30 14.78 -4.35
N THR A 20 5.47 15.05 -4.96
CA THR A 20 5.54 15.64 -6.30
C THR A 20 4.84 14.75 -7.32
N ALA A 21 5.10 13.44 -7.32
CA ALA A 21 4.45 12.51 -8.26
C ALA A 21 2.94 12.43 -8.04
N LEU A 22 2.47 12.47 -6.79
CA LEU A 22 1.04 12.50 -6.47
C LEU A 22 0.36 13.81 -6.91
N ARG A 23 1.04 14.95 -6.83
CA ARG A 23 0.51 16.25 -7.31
C ARG A 23 0.43 16.33 -8.83
N ASN A 24 1.24 15.56 -9.54
CA ASN A 24 1.27 15.52 -11.00
C ASN A 24 0.29 14.50 -11.61
N GLN A 25 -0.59 13.89 -10.81
CA GLN A 25 -1.61 12.99 -11.32
C GLN A 25 -2.68 13.74 -12.11
N ARG A 26 -3.28 13.11 -13.12
CA ARG A 26 -4.41 13.67 -13.89
C ARG A 26 -5.65 13.91 -13.04
N VAL A 27 -5.85 13.07 -12.04
CA VAL A 27 -6.90 13.23 -11.05
C VAL A 27 -6.58 14.43 -10.16
N SER A 28 -7.39 15.48 -10.24
CA SER A 28 -7.13 16.75 -9.54
C SER A 28 -7.52 16.76 -8.06
N ASP A 29 -8.50 15.93 -7.68
CA ASP A 29 -8.97 15.83 -6.28
C ASP A 29 -8.37 14.61 -5.60
N ILE A 30 -7.17 14.80 -5.09
CA ILE A 30 -6.44 13.82 -4.30
C ILE A 30 -6.28 14.34 -2.87
N ASP A 31 -6.91 13.64 -1.93
CA ASP A 31 -6.76 13.85 -0.50
C ASP A 31 -5.58 13.02 0.00
N ILE A 32 -4.53 13.65 0.56
CA ILE A 32 -3.32 12.96 1.00
C ILE A 32 -3.25 12.97 2.53
N ILE A 33 -3.10 11.80 3.12
CA ILE A 33 -2.94 11.58 4.55
C ILE A 33 -1.58 10.93 4.80
N LEU A 34 -0.76 11.54 5.65
CA LEU A 34 0.46 10.93 6.15
C LEU A 34 0.20 10.35 7.53
N VAL A 35 0.48 9.08 7.72
CA VAL A 35 0.57 8.46 9.04
C VAL A 35 2.04 8.34 9.42
N ASP A 36 2.46 9.19 10.32
CA ASP A 36 3.84 9.34 10.79
C ASP A 36 4.09 8.54 12.06
N ASN A 37 5.09 7.66 12.05
CA ASN A 37 5.52 6.91 13.22
C ASN A 37 6.73 7.56 13.90
N GLU A 38 6.53 8.75 14.48
CA GLU A 38 7.55 9.50 15.21
C GLU A 38 8.84 9.70 14.40
N SER A 39 8.73 10.28 13.20
CA SER A 39 9.88 10.67 12.42
C SER A 39 10.68 11.77 13.13
N THR A 40 12.00 11.67 13.06
CA THR A 40 12.96 12.61 13.65
C THR A 40 13.71 13.45 12.63
N ASP A 41 13.48 13.17 11.34
CA ASP A 41 14.01 13.90 10.19
C ASP A 41 12.98 14.91 9.64
N GLU A 42 13.21 15.44 8.46
CA GLU A 42 12.33 16.44 7.84
C GLU A 42 11.04 15.87 7.21
N THR A 43 10.73 14.58 7.38
CA THR A 43 9.56 13.90 6.80
C THR A 43 8.27 14.68 7.00
N VAL A 44 7.96 15.01 8.26
CA VAL A 44 6.71 15.71 8.62
C VAL A 44 6.72 17.16 8.14
N LEU A 45 7.88 17.83 8.18
CA LEU A 45 8.02 19.20 7.69
C LEU A 45 7.71 19.29 6.20
N ILE A 46 8.28 18.38 5.40
CA ILE A 46 8.04 18.29 3.96
C ILE A 46 6.54 18.04 3.70
N ALA A 47 5.94 17.04 4.36
CA ALA A 47 4.53 16.72 4.18
C ALA A 47 3.61 17.92 4.46
N LYS A 48 3.86 18.66 5.53
CA LYS A 48 3.12 19.89 5.87
C LYS A 48 3.27 20.99 4.82
N ALA A 49 4.46 21.14 4.22
CA ALA A 49 4.69 22.11 3.14
C ALA A 49 3.84 21.80 1.88
N TYR A 50 3.50 20.54 1.64
CA TYR A 50 2.56 20.12 0.60
C TYR A 50 1.08 20.20 1.01
N GLY A 51 0.77 20.64 2.23
CA GLY A 51 -0.61 20.70 2.74
C GLY A 51 -1.22 19.31 3.02
N VAL A 52 -0.39 18.32 3.32
CA VAL A 52 -0.80 16.96 3.65
C VAL A 52 -1.39 16.93 5.06
N ASN A 53 -2.49 16.18 5.24
CA ASN A 53 -3.03 15.90 6.58
C ASN A 53 -2.12 14.88 7.29
N VAL A 54 -1.61 15.24 8.48
CA VAL A 54 -0.66 14.39 9.22
C VAL A 54 -1.32 13.80 10.46
N CYS A 55 -1.37 12.49 10.53
CA CYS A 55 -1.73 11.70 11.71
C CYS A 55 -0.47 11.12 12.31
N SER A 56 -0.27 11.23 13.62
CA SER A 56 0.89 10.66 14.31
C SER A 56 0.50 9.43 15.11
N ILE A 57 1.31 8.40 15.04
CA ILE A 57 1.20 7.18 15.87
C ILE A 57 2.49 7.04 16.69
N SER A 58 2.35 6.76 18.00
CA SER A 58 3.52 6.49 18.84
C SER A 58 4.19 5.17 18.44
N ARG A 59 5.50 5.06 18.76
CA ARG A 59 6.25 3.83 18.48
C ARG A 59 5.67 2.63 19.23
N ASP A 60 5.17 2.84 20.43
CA ASP A 60 4.63 1.79 21.29
C ASP A 60 3.27 1.27 20.77
N ASP A 61 2.49 2.14 20.13
CA ASP A 61 1.19 1.82 19.55
C ASP A 61 1.28 1.35 18.09
N PHE A 62 2.47 1.35 17.50
CA PHE A 62 2.62 1.07 16.08
C PHE A 62 2.44 -0.42 15.73
N SER A 63 1.52 -0.70 14.85
CA SER A 63 1.55 -1.85 13.94
C SER A 63 1.27 -1.39 12.51
N TYR A 64 1.60 -2.20 11.53
CA TYR A 64 1.31 -1.85 10.14
C TYR A 64 -0.19 -1.74 9.89
N GLY A 65 -0.99 -2.67 10.43
CA GLY A 65 -2.45 -2.65 10.36
C GLY A 65 -3.04 -1.39 11.00
N ARG A 66 -2.58 -1.03 12.23
CA ARG A 66 -3.05 0.17 12.92
C ARG A 66 -2.73 1.45 12.15
N ALA A 67 -1.52 1.56 11.59
CA ALA A 67 -1.15 2.72 10.80
C ALA A 67 -2.04 2.88 9.57
N LEU A 68 -2.38 1.78 8.89
CA LEU A 68 -3.33 1.79 7.77
C LEU A 68 -4.71 2.20 8.24
N ASN A 69 -5.23 1.59 9.32
CA ASN A 69 -6.57 1.88 9.84
C ASN A 69 -6.72 3.36 10.21
N VAL A 70 -5.75 3.95 10.89
CA VAL A 70 -5.75 5.39 11.24
C VAL A 70 -5.80 6.27 9.98
N GLY A 71 -4.99 5.93 8.96
CA GLY A 71 -4.98 6.70 7.71
C GLY A 71 -6.26 6.55 6.91
N ILE A 72 -6.83 5.34 6.84
CA ILE A 72 -8.06 5.07 6.10
C ILE A 72 -9.26 5.72 6.80
N ASP A 73 -9.30 5.71 8.12
CA ASP A 73 -10.35 6.39 8.88
C ASP A 73 -10.36 7.89 8.60
N ALA A 74 -9.19 8.52 8.52
CA ALA A 74 -9.02 9.94 8.19
C ALA A 74 -9.31 10.27 6.71
N ALA A 75 -9.36 9.30 5.81
CA ALA A 75 -9.59 9.49 4.39
C ALA A 75 -11.01 9.99 4.08
N ARG A 76 -11.14 10.96 3.16
CA ARG A 76 -12.43 11.55 2.79
C ARG A 76 -13.19 10.77 1.74
N HIS A 77 -12.50 10.01 0.88
CA HIS A 77 -13.09 9.34 -0.28
C HIS A 77 -13.21 7.84 -0.04
N ASP A 78 -14.12 7.19 -0.78
CA ASP A 78 -14.33 5.73 -0.68
C ASP A 78 -13.17 4.96 -1.33
N VAL A 79 -12.63 5.46 -2.44
CA VAL A 79 -11.40 4.88 -3.01
C VAL A 79 -10.21 5.39 -2.22
N VAL A 80 -9.52 4.48 -1.54
CA VAL A 80 -8.34 4.79 -0.73
C VAL A 80 -7.13 4.03 -1.25
N ALA A 81 -6.15 4.77 -1.74
CA ALA A 81 -4.85 4.22 -2.09
C ALA A 81 -3.98 4.08 -0.84
N LEU A 82 -3.25 2.98 -0.75
CA LEU A 82 -2.27 2.68 0.26
C LEU A 82 -0.89 2.68 -0.40
N LEU A 83 -0.02 3.59 0.03
CA LEU A 83 1.26 3.79 -0.61
C LEU A 83 2.37 3.93 0.45
N SER A 84 3.46 3.19 0.30
CA SER A 84 4.65 3.44 1.11
C SER A 84 5.31 4.75 0.67
N SER A 85 5.77 5.57 1.59
CA SER A 85 6.33 6.89 1.28
C SER A 85 7.60 6.86 0.42
N HIS A 86 8.28 5.71 0.34
CA HIS A 86 9.41 5.46 -0.57
C HIS A 86 9.00 4.79 -1.90
N CYS A 87 7.70 4.72 -2.18
CA CYS A 87 7.16 4.34 -3.48
C CYS A 87 6.77 5.62 -4.25
N VAL A 88 7.23 5.73 -5.49
CA VAL A 88 6.98 6.91 -6.32
C VAL A 88 6.18 6.51 -7.55
N PRO A 89 4.93 6.98 -7.74
CA PRO A 89 4.17 6.76 -8.97
C PRO A 89 4.98 7.12 -10.22
N ILE A 90 4.98 6.23 -11.23
CA ILE A 90 5.83 6.37 -12.41
C ILE A 90 5.26 7.37 -13.41
N ASP A 91 3.93 7.43 -13.52
CA ASP A 91 3.25 8.26 -14.50
C ASP A 91 2.02 8.97 -13.92
N GLU A 92 1.42 9.84 -14.70
CA GLU A 92 0.26 10.65 -14.31
C GLU A 92 -1.07 9.88 -14.26
N LEU A 93 -1.10 8.62 -14.68
CA LEU A 93 -2.30 7.78 -14.76
C LEU A 93 -2.45 6.83 -13.57
N TRP A 94 -1.53 6.84 -12.62
CA TRP A 94 -1.55 5.92 -11.48
C TRP A 94 -2.87 5.97 -10.70
N ALA A 95 -3.39 7.16 -10.43
CA ALA A 95 -4.68 7.33 -9.75
C ALA A 95 -5.87 6.92 -10.64
N ASP A 96 -5.78 7.12 -11.96
CA ASP A 96 -6.82 6.69 -12.90
C ASP A 96 -6.98 5.17 -12.90
N TYR A 97 -5.88 4.40 -12.83
CA TYR A 97 -5.96 2.93 -12.76
C TYR A 97 -6.67 2.45 -11.48
N LEU A 98 -6.44 3.10 -10.35
CA LEU A 98 -7.17 2.79 -9.12
C LEU A 98 -8.67 3.09 -9.25
N LEU A 99 -9.01 4.25 -9.80
CA LEU A 99 -10.40 4.64 -10.01
C LEU A 99 -11.13 3.78 -11.04
N ALA A 100 -10.43 3.27 -12.05
CA ALA A 100 -11.02 2.36 -13.03
C ALA A 100 -11.50 1.04 -12.41
N HIS A 101 -10.83 0.55 -11.37
CA HIS A 101 -11.21 -0.68 -10.68
C HIS A 101 -12.10 -0.44 -9.46
N LEU A 102 -11.83 0.60 -8.69
CA LEU A 102 -12.46 0.82 -7.38
C LEU A 102 -13.46 1.99 -7.38
N GLY A 103 -13.53 2.77 -8.44
CA GLY A 103 -14.48 3.87 -8.57
C GLY A 103 -15.92 3.37 -8.77
N ASN A 104 -16.86 4.30 -8.89
CA ASN A 104 -18.30 3.98 -9.02
C ASN A 104 -18.63 3.13 -10.24
N GLU A 105 -17.86 3.28 -11.33
CA GLU A 105 -18.00 2.50 -12.56
C GLU A 105 -17.21 1.19 -12.53
N GLY A 106 -16.40 0.98 -11.50
CA GLY A 106 -15.64 -0.25 -11.30
C GLY A 106 -16.52 -1.40 -10.86
N ASP A 107 -15.98 -2.61 -10.99
CA ASP A 107 -16.69 -3.82 -10.58
C ASP A 107 -16.84 -3.87 -9.05
N GLN A 108 -18.06 -3.99 -8.55
CA GLN A 108 -18.38 -3.93 -7.14
C GLN A 108 -17.88 -5.17 -6.37
N ASP A 109 -17.61 -6.28 -7.04
CA ASP A 109 -17.02 -7.48 -6.43
C ASP A 109 -15.52 -7.26 -6.08
N VAL A 110 -14.85 -6.28 -6.71
CA VAL A 110 -13.46 -5.95 -6.47
C VAL A 110 -13.33 -5.11 -5.19
N CYS A 111 -12.75 -5.70 -4.15
CA CYS A 111 -12.50 -5.01 -2.87
C CYS A 111 -11.16 -4.28 -2.84
N GLY A 112 -10.17 -4.79 -3.58
CA GLY A 112 -8.82 -4.24 -3.57
C GLY A 112 -8.07 -4.44 -4.89
N VAL A 113 -7.15 -3.53 -5.15
CA VAL A 113 -6.25 -3.54 -6.31
C VAL A 113 -4.83 -3.33 -5.81
N TYR A 114 -3.86 -4.09 -6.32
CA TYR A 114 -2.45 -3.80 -6.08
C TYR A 114 -1.69 -3.73 -7.40
N GLY A 115 -0.63 -2.94 -7.39
CA GLY A 115 0.10 -2.59 -8.59
C GLY A 115 1.53 -3.09 -8.62
N ARG A 116 2.13 -2.92 -9.78
CA ARG A 116 3.51 -3.29 -10.08
C ARG A 116 4.49 -2.37 -9.36
N GLN A 117 5.54 -2.97 -8.82
CA GLN A 117 6.67 -2.27 -8.23
C GLN A 117 7.89 -2.47 -9.13
N GLU A 118 8.46 -1.38 -9.61
CA GLU A 118 9.63 -1.36 -10.47
C GLU A 118 10.88 -1.01 -9.67
N PRO A 119 12.01 -1.65 -9.95
CA PRO A 119 13.25 -1.32 -9.28
C PRO A 119 13.76 0.06 -9.70
N MET A 120 14.39 0.76 -8.76
CA MET A 120 15.16 1.96 -9.06
C MET A 120 16.51 1.61 -9.71
N PRO A 121 17.20 2.59 -10.35
CA PRO A 121 18.49 2.33 -10.98
C PRO A 121 19.57 1.78 -10.05
N ASP A 122 19.54 2.18 -8.78
CA ASP A 122 20.43 1.78 -7.70
C ASP A 122 19.96 0.57 -6.87
N THR A 123 18.79 0.01 -7.19
CA THR A 123 18.27 -1.18 -6.54
C THR A 123 19.23 -2.37 -6.72
N SER A 124 19.50 -3.10 -5.64
CA SER A 124 20.38 -4.27 -5.66
C SER A 124 19.90 -5.31 -6.67
N ALA A 125 20.84 -6.11 -7.22
CA ALA A 125 20.49 -7.14 -8.19
C ALA A 125 19.51 -8.19 -7.64
N VAL A 126 19.57 -8.43 -6.34
CA VAL A 126 18.68 -9.37 -5.64
C VAL A 126 17.28 -8.80 -5.54
N ASP A 127 17.14 -7.59 -5.03
CA ASP A 127 15.86 -6.91 -4.90
C ASP A 127 15.21 -6.66 -6.27
N ARG A 128 16.00 -6.32 -7.27
CA ARG A 128 15.54 -6.16 -8.65
C ARG A 128 14.93 -7.46 -9.20
N ARG A 129 15.61 -8.59 -8.98
CA ARG A 129 15.08 -9.90 -9.38
C ARG A 129 13.81 -10.25 -8.61
N ASP A 130 13.77 -9.94 -7.31
CA ASP A 130 12.61 -10.16 -6.45
C ASP A 130 11.38 -9.41 -6.98
N LEU A 131 11.52 -8.13 -7.31
CA LEU A 131 10.44 -7.34 -7.91
C LEU A 131 9.97 -7.92 -9.25
N TRP A 132 10.89 -8.25 -10.17
CA TRP A 132 10.53 -8.79 -11.48
C TRP A 132 9.90 -10.19 -11.45
N THR A 133 10.22 -11.00 -10.44
CA THR A 133 9.59 -12.32 -10.28
C THR A 133 8.23 -12.23 -9.60
N THR A 134 8.01 -11.23 -8.77
CA THR A 134 6.76 -11.05 -8.03
C THR A 134 5.71 -10.32 -8.87
N PHE A 135 6.12 -9.24 -9.55
CA PHE A 135 5.22 -8.37 -10.30
C PHE A 135 5.34 -8.61 -11.81
N ARG A 136 4.33 -9.25 -12.39
CA ARG A 136 4.30 -9.68 -13.80
C ARG A 136 3.74 -8.58 -14.72
N ASP A 137 3.75 -8.85 -16.03
CA ASP A 137 3.22 -7.93 -17.04
C ASP A 137 1.73 -8.10 -17.30
N GLU A 138 1.13 -9.19 -16.82
CA GLU A 138 -0.27 -9.52 -17.09
C GLU A 138 -1.16 -9.18 -15.90
N ARG A 139 -2.32 -8.59 -16.17
CA ARG A 139 -3.37 -8.37 -15.18
C ARG A 139 -3.93 -9.70 -14.69
N VAL A 140 -4.14 -9.80 -13.38
CA VAL A 140 -4.73 -10.98 -12.76
C VAL A 140 -5.92 -10.58 -11.89
N ARG A 141 -7.02 -11.29 -12.06
CA ARG A 141 -8.19 -11.20 -11.18
C ARG A 141 -8.18 -12.40 -10.25
N GLN A 142 -7.98 -12.15 -8.97
CA GLN A 142 -7.79 -13.18 -7.94
C GLN A 142 -9.12 -13.48 -7.27
N ARG A 143 -9.50 -14.78 -7.26
CA ARG A 143 -10.69 -15.35 -6.61
C ARG A 143 -10.36 -16.46 -5.62
N ARG A 144 -9.09 -16.86 -5.58
CA ARG A 144 -8.55 -17.92 -4.72
C ARG A 144 -7.21 -17.54 -4.12
N ASP A 145 -6.35 -16.91 -4.91
CA ASP A 145 -5.10 -16.32 -4.45
C ASP A 145 -5.43 -15.03 -3.67
N TYR A 146 -4.80 -14.88 -2.53
CA TYR A 146 -5.01 -13.76 -1.60
C TYR A 146 -3.80 -12.84 -1.51
N PHE A 147 -2.85 -12.96 -2.44
CA PHE A 147 -1.70 -12.05 -2.46
C PHE A 147 -2.18 -10.61 -2.64
N PHE A 148 -1.78 -9.77 -1.72
CA PHE A 148 -2.04 -8.34 -1.70
C PHE A 148 -0.82 -7.63 -1.16
N HIS A 149 -0.52 -6.40 -1.58
CA HIS A 149 0.72 -5.74 -1.17
C HIS A 149 0.53 -4.23 -0.99
N ASN A 150 0.49 -3.78 0.26
CA ASN A 150 0.15 -2.41 0.66
C ASN A 150 1.23 -1.34 0.36
N ALA A 151 2.37 -1.71 -0.23
CA ALA A 151 3.33 -0.72 -0.69
C ALA A 151 2.82 0.08 -1.91
N ASN A 152 1.93 -0.53 -2.71
CA ASN A 152 1.27 0.09 -3.86
C ASN A 152 -0.07 -0.60 -4.11
N SER A 153 -1.12 -0.13 -3.46
CA SER A 153 -2.44 -0.74 -3.55
C SER A 153 -3.55 0.29 -3.35
N GLY A 154 -4.79 -0.16 -3.49
CA GLY A 154 -5.98 0.60 -3.13
C GLY A 154 -7.11 -0.31 -2.71
N ILE A 155 -8.02 0.21 -1.92
CA ILE A 155 -9.18 -0.49 -1.39
C ILE A 155 -10.41 0.40 -1.41
N ARG A 156 -11.60 -0.20 -1.22
CA ARG A 156 -12.83 0.52 -0.92
C ARG A 156 -12.95 0.74 0.59
N LYS A 157 -13.05 1.99 1.00
CA LYS A 157 -13.26 2.34 2.42
C LYS A 157 -14.57 1.77 2.95
N SER A 158 -15.60 1.69 2.11
CA SER A 158 -16.89 1.08 2.45
C SER A 158 -16.76 -0.38 2.88
N ILE A 159 -15.92 -1.17 2.20
CA ILE A 159 -15.64 -2.57 2.60
C ILE A 159 -14.74 -2.61 3.83
N TRP A 160 -13.70 -1.77 3.89
CA TRP A 160 -12.79 -1.71 5.03
C TRP A 160 -13.51 -1.37 6.35
N LYS A 161 -14.58 -0.59 6.33
CA LYS A 161 -15.35 -0.25 7.56
C LYS A 161 -15.87 -1.48 8.28
N ASP A 162 -16.29 -2.49 7.54
CA ASP A 162 -16.79 -3.75 8.11
C ASP A 162 -15.64 -4.72 8.40
N GLU A 163 -14.54 -4.61 7.63
CA GLU A 163 -13.42 -5.52 7.64
C GLU A 163 -12.08 -4.76 7.70
N PRO A 164 -11.74 -4.10 8.81
CA PRO A 164 -10.48 -3.36 8.94
C PRO A 164 -9.27 -4.29 8.94
N PHE A 165 -8.08 -3.74 8.72
CA PHE A 165 -6.83 -4.49 8.88
C PHE A 165 -6.64 -4.93 10.32
N ASP A 166 -6.13 -6.14 10.50
CA ASP A 166 -5.79 -6.68 11.83
C ASP A 166 -4.58 -5.91 12.40
N GLU A 167 -4.76 -5.33 13.59
CA GLU A 167 -3.74 -4.52 14.27
C GLU A 167 -2.75 -5.35 15.08
N GLU A 168 -3.08 -6.61 15.39
CA GLU A 168 -2.24 -7.50 16.19
C GLU A 168 -1.17 -8.22 15.35
N ILE A 169 -1.41 -8.35 14.04
CA ILE A 169 -0.47 -8.98 13.11
C ILE A 169 0.75 -8.08 12.86
N ARG A 170 1.93 -8.62 13.10
CA ARG A 170 3.20 -7.91 12.89
C ARG A 170 3.78 -8.19 11.51
N GLY A 171 3.33 -7.43 10.52
CA GLY A 171 3.70 -7.59 9.11
C GLY A 171 2.80 -8.59 8.38
N VAL A 172 2.74 -8.47 7.07
CA VAL A 172 1.83 -9.21 6.17
C VAL A 172 0.33 -9.06 6.51
N GLU A 173 -0.03 -7.95 7.13
CA GLU A 173 -1.42 -7.53 7.37
C GLU A 173 -2.24 -7.45 6.07
N ASP A 174 -1.57 -7.15 4.98
CA ASP A 174 -2.11 -7.12 3.63
C ASP A 174 -2.57 -8.50 3.15
N ARG A 175 -1.78 -9.54 3.40
CA ARG A 175 -2.13 -10.91 3.01
C ARG A 175 -3.22 -11.50 3.88
N GLU A 176 -3.23 -11.15 5.17
CA GLU A 176 -4.31 -11.53 6.08
C GLU A 176 -5.64 -10.94 5.60
N TRP A 177 -5.66 -9.63 5.37
CA TRP A 177 -6.84 -8.92 4.86
C TRP A 177 -7.28 -9.50 3.52
N GLY A 178 -6.35 -9.70 2.58
CA GLY A 178 -6.65 -10.32 1.29
C GLY A 178 -7.30 -11.69 1.43
N LYS A 179 -6.83 -12.52 2.38
CA LYS A 179 -7.42 -13.84 2.64
C LYS A 179 -8.85 -13.73 3.14
N ARG A 180 -9.15 -12.83 4.10
CA ARG A 180 -10.53 -12.60 4.56
C ARG A 180 -11.43 -12.15 3.42
N MET A 181 -10.97 -11.20 2.61
CA MET A 181 -11.76 -10.68 1.48
C MET A 181 -12.12 -11.76 0.47
N ILE A 182 -11.16 -12.59 0.04
CA ILE A 182 -11.42 -13.71 -0.88
C ILE A 182 -12.43 -14.70 -0.28
N ARG A 183 -12.37 -14.95 1.02
CA ARG A 183 -13.32 -15.85 1.70
C ARG A 183 -14.73 -15.30 1.82
N LEU A 184 -14.84 -13.99 1.95
CA LEU A 184 -16.12 -13.28 1.91
C LEU A 184 -16.72 -13.20 0.51
N GLY A 185 -16.00 -13.72 -0.51
CA GLY A 185 -16.46 -13.75 -1.90
C GLY A 185 -16.04 -12.53 -2.73
N HIS A 186 -15.24 -11.63 -2.16
CA HIS A 186 -14.69 -10.51 -2.89
C HIS A 186 -13.53 -10.94 -3.80
N GLU A 187 -13.16 -10.07 -4.71
CA GLU A 187 -12.07 -10.26 -5.64
C GLU A 187 -10.97 -9.21 -5.45
N ILE A 188 -9.73 -9.61 -5.72
CA ILE A 188 -8.55 -8.73 -5.72
C ILE A 188 -8.01 -8.67 -7.16
N VAL A 189 -7.62 -7.49 -7.60
CA VAL A 189 -7.03 -7.31 -8.92
C VAL A 189 -5.55 -6.93 -8.80
N TYR A 190 -4.69 -7.65 -9.51
CA TYR A 190 -3.36 -7.18 -9.85
C TYR A 190 -3.42 -6.37 -11.14
N GLU A 191 -2.99 -5.10 -11.08
CA GLU A 191 -2.96 -4.18 -12.22
C GLU A 191 -1.51 -3.82 -12.58
N PRO A 192 -0.95 -4.35 -13.68
CA PRO A 192 0.44 -4.13 -14.03
C PRO A 192 0.74 -2.69 -14.49
N HIS A 193 -0.27 -1.91 -14.88
CA HIS A 193 -0.10 -0.50 -15.25
C HIS A 193 -0.15 0.44 -14.04
N LEU A 194 -0.63 -0.01 -12.90
CA LEU A 194 -0.55 0.70 -11.63
C LEU A 194 0.89 0.62 -11.08
N ARG A 195 1.81 1.42 -11.64
CA ARG A 195 3.25 1.28 -11.43
C ARG A 195 3.82 2.32 -10.48
N VAL A 196 4.73 1.85 -9.61
CA VAL A 196 5.57 2.73 -8.78
C VAL A 196 7.03 2.30 -8.87
N TYR A 197 7.96 3.23 -8.75
CA TYR A 197 9.33 2.90 -8.38
C TYR A 197 9.38 2.53 -6.91
N HIS A 198 10.11 1.46 -6.59
CA HIS A 198 10.33 1.01 -5.22
C HIS A 198 11.81 0.74 -5.02
N GLN A 199 12.42 1.31 -3.95
CA GLN A 199 13.85 1.26 -3.73
C GLN A 199 14.37 -0.16 -3.51
N HIS A 200 13.62 -0.97 -2.79
CA HIS A 200 14.01 -2.35 -2.44
C HIS A 200 12.92 -3.36 -2.84
N GLY A 201 13.30 -4.63 -2.94
CA GLY A 201 12.36 -5.73 -3.15
C GLY A 201 11.50 -6.01 -1.92
N ILE A 202 10.50 -6.89 -2.07
CA ILE A 202 9.59 -7.27 -0.98
C ILE A 202 10.32 -7.95 0.18
N HIS A 203 11.49 -8.54 -0.07
CA HIS A 203 12.33 -9.20 0.94
C HIS A 203 13.43 -8.28 1.52
N GLN A 204 13.50 -7.02 1.10
CA GLN A 204 14.41 -5.99 1.66
C GLN A 204 15.86 -6.47 1.83
N GLY A 205 16.51 -6.84 0.71
CA GLY A 205 17.92 -7.21 0.72
C GLY A 205 18.24 -8.53 1.45
N ARG A 206 17.27 -9.40 1.64
CA ARG A 206 17.40 -10.68 2.37
C ARG A 206 17.66 -10.52 3.86
N ASP A 207 16.98 -9.61 4.53
CA ASP A 207 16.94 -9.61 6.00
C ASP A 207 16.35 -10.96 6.48
N GLU A 208 17.25 -11.87 6.97
CA GLU A 208 16.87 -13.21 7.41
C GLU A 208 15.88 -13.17 8.57
N GLY A 209 16.04 -12.22 9.49
CA GLY A 209 15.14 -12.04 10.62
C GLY A 209 13.74 -11.66 10.15
N ARG A 210 13.63 -10.77 9.15
CA ARG A 210 12.36 -10.42 8.53
C ARG A 210 11.79 -11.60 7.74
N ALA A 211 12.59 -12.28 6.93
CA ALA A 211 12.14 -13.43 6.14
C ALA A 211 11.55 -14.53 7.04
N LYS A 212 12.20 -14.81 8.18
CA LYS A 212 11.69 -15.76 9.18
C LYS A 212 10.34 -15.31 9.76
N ARG A 213 10.23 -14.05 10.21
CA ARG A 213 8.96 -13.50 10.73
C ARG A 213 7.85 -13.56 9.69
N VAL A 214 8.13 -13.19 8.44
CA VAL A 214 7.16 -13.25 7.34
C VAL A 214 6.70 -14.68 7.10
N ALA A 215 7.60 -15.67 7.11
CA ALA A 215 7.24 -17.07 6.94
C ALA A 215 6.35 -17.57 8.09
N GLU A 216 6.70 -17.26 9.34
CA GLU A 216 5.90 -17.61 10.52
C GLU A 216 4.49 -17.04 10.46
N VAL A 217 4.33 -15.78 10.05
CA VAL A 217 3.01 -15.14 9.93
C VAL A 217 2.23 -15.71 8.75
N ILE A 218 2.87 -16.01 7.62
CA ILE A 218 2.19 -16.67 6.48
C ILE A 218 1.68 -18.05 6.90
N ASP A 219 2.46 -18.83 7.64
CA ASP A 219 2.02 -20.14 8.14
C ASP A 219 0.85 -19.98 9.13
N TYR A 220 0.89 -18.98 10.00
CA TYR A 220 -0.23 -18.63 10.86
C TYR A 220 -1.50 -18.28 10.06
N ILE A 221 -1.39 -17.42 9.05
CA ILE A 221 -2.52 -17.05 8.17
C ILE A 221 -3.08 -18.29 7.46
N ARG A 222 -2.23 -19.22 7.02
CA ARG A 222 -2.66 -20.46 6.34
C ARG A 222 -3.44 -21.40 7.25
N THR A 223 -3.07 -21.46 8.52
CA THR A 223 -3.56 -22.48 9.46
C THR A 223 -4.62 -21.97 10.43
N SER A 224 -4.54 -20.71 10.86
CA SER A 224 -5.31 -20.19 12.00
C SER A 224 -6.36 -19.16 11.60
N VAL A 225 -6.19 -18.48 10.46
CA VAL A 225 -7.23 -17.60 9.93
C VAL A 225 -8.24 -18.49 9.19
N PRO A 226 -9.43 -18.64 9.73
CA PRO A 226 -10.46 -19.57 9.23
C PRO A 226 -10.90 -19.21 7.81
#